data_90166849144ad3f5893f77afbefeefff
#
_entry.id   90166849144ad3f5893f77afbefeefff
#
_cell.length_a   1.000
_cell.length_b   1.000
_cell.length_c   1.000
_cell.angle_alpha   90.00
_cell.angle_beta   90.00
_cell.angle_gamma   90.00
#
_symmetry.space_group_name_H-M   'P 1'
#
loop_
_entity.id
_entity.type
_entity.pdbx_description
1 polymer ?
#
loop_
_entity_poly.entity_id
_entity_poly.type
_entity_poly.pdbx_seq_one_letter_code
_entity_poly.pdbx_strand_id
1 'polypeptide(L)'
;MPSMPFYHRPGRALRPLTARASAPAARRVETPVAVSAAEVGYAVIDLETTGLSPARDRIIEIGLVLLAPDGSTQSSWTTLVDPGASVDVGPTFIHGLVADDLIGAPGLADIADLLVRDLAGRAVVAHNARFDVGFLTQALGSLGHLSRGARIPRVCTMELARTYIVTPSRRLVTCCEAAGVPIGSHHCALDDAHASAGLLRRYMSVGRERGDGPVAWSRSLESAAAFTAWTWDEAAART
;
A
#
# COMPACT_ATOMS: atom_id res chain seq x y z
N MET A 1 38.19 -10.55 1.55
CA MET A 1 36.95 -9.71 1.56
C MET A 1 36.44 -9.68 0.14
N PRO A 2 35.34 -10.36 -0.23
CA PRO A 2 34.78 -10.25 -1.55
C PRO A 2 33.91 -9.01 -1.63
N SER A 3 34.17 -8.16 -2.64
CA SER A 3 33.40 -6.99 -3.00
C SER A 3 32.02 -7.41 -3.47
N MET A 4 30.98 -6.85 -2.85
CA MET A 4 29.62 -6.98 -3.30
C MET A 4 29.43 -6.26 -4.66
N PRO A 5 28.72 -6.84 -5.63
CA PRO A 5 28.44 -6.17 -6.88
C PRO A 5 27.41 -5.07 -6.67
N PHE A 6 27.73 -3.87 -7.14
CA PHE A 6 26.79 -2.76 -7.30
C PHE A 6 25.72 -3.18 -8.31
N TYR A 7 24.48 -3.40 -7.85
CA TYR A 7 23.36 -3.58 -8.73
C TYR A 7 22.97 -2.21 -9.32
N HIS A 8 23.30 -2.03 -10.58
CA HIS A 8 22.85 -0.91 -11.38
C HIS A 8 21.36 -1.13 -11.69
N ARG A 9 20.46 -0.31 -11.12
CA ARG A 9 19.04 -0.28 -11.51
C ARG A 9 18.96 0.18 -12.98
N PRO A 10 18.31 -0.56 -13.90
CA PRO A 10 17.99 -0.02 -15.22
C PRO A 10 17.03 1.14 -15.03
N GLY A 11 17.39 2.32 -15.58
CA GLY A 11 16.61 3.55 -15.47
C GLY A 11 15.18 3.34 -15.96
N ARG A 12 14.24 3.26 -15.04
CA ARG A 12 12.80 3.28 -15.30
C ARG A 12 12.43 4.73 -15.49
N ALA A 13 12.12 5.13 -16.72
CA ALA A 13 11.59 6.44 -17.03
C ALA A 13 10.23 6.58 -16.29
N LEU A 14 10.26 7.20 -15.12
CA LEU A 14 9.06 7.67 -14.43
C LEU A 14 8.52 8.85 -15.26
N ARG A 15 7.30 8.75 -15.77
CA ARG A 15 6.60 9.91 -16.34
C ARG A 15 6.32 10.87 -15.19
N PRO A 16 6.83 12.10 -15.21
CA PRO A 16 6.47 13.08 -14.20
C PRO A 16 4.99 13.40 -14.35
N LEU A 17 4.22 13.23 -13.28
CA LEU A 17 2.91 13.86 -13.13
C LEU A 17 3.16 15.37 -13.03
N THR A 18 2.96 16.11 -14.13
CA THR A 18 3.12 17.56 -14.13
C THR A 18 1.95 18.17 -13.36
N ALA A 19 2.22 18.70 -12.18
CA ALA A 19 1.26 19.49 -11.42
C ALA A 19 0.88 20.77 -12.22
N ARG A 20 -0.35 20.83 -12.69
CA ARG A 20 -0.97 22.07 -13.17
C ARG A 20 -1.65 22.74 -11.98
N ALA A 21 -1.15 23.88 -11.55
CA ALA A 21 -1.85 24.75 -10.64
C ALA A 21 -3.14 25.27 -11.29
N SER A 22 -4.27 24.68 -10.93
CA SER A 22 -5.61 25.16 -11.28
C SER A 22 -6.23 25.82 -10.06
N ALA A 23 -6.93 26.96 -10.28
CA ALA A 23 -7.66 27.68 -9.24
C ALA A 23 -8.68 26.76 -8.52
N PRO A 24 -9.00 26.99 -7.21
CA PRO A 24 -9.86 26.11 -6.46
C PRO A 24 -11.29 26.14 -7.02
N ALA A 25 -11.62 25.13 -7.82
CA ALA A 25 -13.01 24.76 -8.06
C ALA A 25 -13.60 24.25 -6.73
N ALA A 26 -14.90 24.49 -6.48
CA ALA A 26 -15.59 24.00 -5.30
C ALA A 26 -15.29 22.50 -5.13
N ARG A 27 -14.63 22.16 -4.03
CA ARG A 27 -14.15 20.80 -3.71
C ARG A 27 -15.35 19.86 -3.63
N ARG A 28 -15.54 19.00 -4.62
CA ARG A 28 -16.55 17.96 -4.58
C ARG A 28 -15.98 16.82 -3.74
N VAL A 29 -16.43 16.73 -2.51
CA VAL A 29 -16.02 15.66 -1.58
C VAL A 29 -16.82 14.40 -1.90
N GLU A 30 -16.13 13.35 -2.32
CA GLU A 30 -16.73 12.03 -2.47
C GLU A 30 -16.53 11.22 -1.19
N THR A 31 -17.50 10.36 -0.89
CA THR A 31 -17.44 9.39 0.20
C THR A 31 -17.81 8.01 -0.36
N PRO A 32 -17.22 6.92 0.16
CA PRO A 32 -17.56 5.59 -0.30
C PRO A 32 -19.04 5.29 -0.07
N VAL A 33 -19.66 4.63 -1.04
CA VAL A 33 -21.00 4.05 -0.88
C VAL A 33 -20.82 2.70 -0.14
N ALA A 34 -21.70 2.43 0.84
CA ALA A 34 -21.70 1.15 1.53
C ALA A 34 -21.97 0.01 0.51
N VAL A 35 -21.13 -1.00 0.52
CA VAL A 35 -21.23 -2.21 -0.31
C VAL A 35 -21.37 -3.44 0.59
N SER A 36 -21.72 -4.60 0.04
CA SER A 36 -21.68 -5.84 0.83
C SER A 36 -20.25 -6.30 1.06
N ALA A 37 -19.98 -7.00 2.16
CA ALA A 37 -18.65 -7.55 2.45
C ALA A 37 -18.12 -8.48 1.34
N ALA A 38 -19.02 -9.12 0.58
CA ALA A 38 -18.66 -9.98 -0.54
C ALA A 38 -18.20 -9.21 -1.79
N GLU A 39 -18.52 -7.92 -1.87
CA GLU A 39 -18.13 -7.02 -2.97
C GLU A 39 -16.87 -6.22 -2.65
N VAL A 40 -16.37 -6.31 -1.42
CA VAL A 40 -15.16 -5.60 -0.99
C VAL A 40 -13.94 -6.20 -1.70
N GLY A 41 -13.27 -5.38 -2.49
CA GLY A 41 -11.95 -5.69 -3.04
C GLY A 41 -10.82 -5.44 -2.04
N TYR A 42 -9.60 -5.53 -2.51
CA TYR A 42 -8.42 -5.32 -1.68
C TYR A 42 -7.50 -4.26 -2.31
N ALA A 43 -6.94 -3.40 -1.47
CA ALA A 43 -5.87 -2.48 -1.79
C ALA A 43 -4.59 -2.99 -1.12
N VAL A 44 -3.77 -3.72 -1.88
CA VAL A 44 -2.52 -4.27 -1.36
C VAL A 44 -1.44 -3.22 -1.51
N ILE A 45 -0.90 -2.76 -0.39
CA ILE A 45 0.04 -1.66 -0.33
C ILE A 45 1.34 -2.09 0.34
N ASP A 46 2.43 -1.49 -0.10
CA ASP A 46 3.72 -1.50 0.58
C ASP A 46 4.31 -0.11 0.52
N LEU A 47 4.95 0.33 1.59
CA LEU A 47 5.49 1.67 1.76
C LEU A 47 6.96 1.62 2.10
N GLU A 48 7.78 2.40 1.37
CA GLU A 48 9.10 2.78 1.85
C GLU A 48 9.02 4.11 2.61
N THR A 49 9.76 4.23 3.68
CA THR A 49 9.66 5.35 4.61
C THR A 49 11.03 5.80 5.11
N THR A 50 11.13 7.05 5.55
CA THR A 50 12.38 7.59 6.11
C THR A 50 12.75 7.01 7.47
N GLY A 51 11.87 6.20 8.08
CA GLY A 51 12.08 5.55 9.37
C GLY A 51 10.86 4.78 9.84
N LEU A 52 10.82 4.43 11.13
CA LEU A 52 9.82 3.49 11.67
C LEU A 52 8.65 4.15 12.40
N SER A 53 8.67 5.48 12.59
CA SER A 53 7.68 6.20 13.39
C SER A 53 6.73 7.02 12.55
N PRO A 54 5.46 6.64 12.36
CA PRO A 54 4.50 7.41 11.57
C PRO A 54 4.35 8.88 12.02
N ALA A 55 4.62 9.18 13.29
CA ALA A 55 4.53 10.53 13.81
C ALA A 55 5.71 11.44 13.44
N ARG A 56 6.88 10.87 13.09
CA ARG A 56 8.10 11.61 12.82
C ARG A 56 8.62 11.42 11.40
N ASP A 57 8.41 10.22 10.87
CA ASP A 57 8.96 9.81 9.60
C ASP A 57 7.95 10.03 8.45
N ARG A 58 8.42 9.94 7.22
CA ARG A 58 7.64 10.24 6.01
C ARG A 58 7.64 9.07 5.07
N ILE A 59 6.57 8.94 4.27
CA ILE A 59 6.49 8.04 3.14
C ILE A 59 7.35 8.60 2.01
N ILE A 60 8.16 7.74 1.38
CA ILE A 60 9.05 8.11 0.25
C ILE A 60 8.83 7.25 -0.99
N GLU A 61 8.15 6.08 -0.87
CA GLU A 61 7.65 5.33 -2.02
C GLU A 61 6.33 4.66 -1.63
N ILE A 62 5.42 4.56 -2.60
CA ILE A 62 4.15 3.83 -2.48
C ILE A 62 4.08 2.82 -3.60
N GLY A 63 3.89 1.55 -3.28
CA GLY A 63 3.48 0.50 -4.21
C GLY A 63 2.06 0.07 -3.90
N LEU A 64 1.16 0.09 -4.89
CA LEU A 64 -0.23 -0.28 -4.72
C LEU A 64 -0.69 -1.27 -5.79
N VAL A 65 -1.35 -2.33 -5.37
CA VAL A 65 -2.00 -3.34 -6.22
C VAL A 65 -3.45 -3.44 -5.83
N LEU A 66 -4.36 -3.14 -6.74
CA LEU A 66 -5.80 -3.25 -6.52
C LEU A 66 -6.29 -4.63 -6.97
N LEU A 67 -6.99 -5.32 -6.09
CA LEU A 67 -7.58 -6.62 -6.38
C LEU A 67 -9.10 -6.56 -6.26
N ALA A 68 -9.78 -7.30 -7.14
CA ALA A 68 -11.20 -7.62 -7.02
C ALA A 68 -11.45 -8.54 -5.80
N PRO A 69 -12.73 -8.75 -5.40
CA PRO A 69 -13.08 -9.63 -4.28
C PRO A 69 -12.60 -11.08 -4.45
N ASP A 70 -12.47 -11.56 -5.68
CA ASP A 70 -11.98 -12.91 -6.01
C ASP A 70 -10.43 -13.03 -5.97
N GLY A 71 -9.73 -11.90 -5.78
CA GLY A 71 -8.28 -11.80 -5.75
C GLY A 71 -7.65 -11.54 -7.13
N SER A 72 -8.43 -11.39 -8.20
CA SER A 72 -7.91 -11.00 -9.52
C SER A 72 -7.39 -9.56 -9.49
N THR A 73 -6.27 -9.31 -10.20
CA THR A 73 -5.67 -7.97 -10.26
C THR A 73 -6.49 -7.07 -11.17
N GLN A 74 -6.88 -5.90 -10.67
CA GLN A 74 -7.56 -4.85 -11.42
C GLN A 74 -6.58 -3.84 -12.00
N SER A 75 -5.66 -3.36 -11.18
CA SER A 75 -4.62 -2.40 -11.57
C SER A 75 -3.47 -2.40 -10.56
N SER A 76 -2.36 -1.77 -10.93
CA SER A 76 -1.27 -1.49 -10.00
C SER A 76 -0.52 -0.24 -10.44
N TRP A 77 0.06 0.47 -9.47
CA TRP A 77 0.93 1.61 -9.72
C TRP A 77 1.96 1.78 -8.61
N THR A 78 2.99 2.54 -8.89
CA THR A 78 3.99 2.98 -7.91
C THR A 78 4.34 4.43 -8.14
N THR A 79 4.73 5.12 -7.07
CA THR A 79 5.28 6.46 -7.14
C THR A 79 6.27 6.69 -6.02
N LEU A 80 7.34 7.42 -6.33
CA LEU A 80 8.16 8.06 -5.31
C LEU A 80 7.38 9.25 -4.73
N VAL A 81 7.72 9.61 -3.49
CA VAL A 81 7.09 10.73 -2.77
C VAL A 81 8.18 11.62 -2.20
N ASP A 82 8.13 12.92 -2.51
CA ASP A 82 9.02 13.90 -1.90
C ASP A 82 8.63 14.13 -0.43
N PRO A 83 9.50 13.77 0.53
CA PRO A 83 9.23 13.97 1.96
C PRO A 83 9.39 15.42 2.40
N GLY A 84 9.91 16.30 1.54
CA GLY A 84 10.28 17.69 1.80
C GLY A 84 11.78 17.90 1.95
N ALA A 85 12.27 19.04 1.50
CA ALA A 85 13.71 19.34 1.33
C ALA A 85 14.58 19.26 2.61
N SER A 86 13.98 19.29 3.80
CA SER A 86 14.70 19.22 5.08
C SER A 86 14.63 17.84 5.74
N VAL A 87 14.04 16.85 5.07
CA VAL A 87 13.85 15.50 5.62
C VAL A 87 14.97 14.58 5.12
N ASP A 88 15.65 13.92 6.05
CA ASP A 88 16.60 12.85 5.73
C ASP A 88 15.82 11.65 5.16
N VAL A 89 16.30 11.08 4.06
CA VAL A 89 15.68 9.91 3.41
C VAL A 89 15.75 8.64 4.25
N GLY A 90 16.54 8.63 5.32
CA GLY A 90 16.63 7.53 6.26
C GLY A 90 17.56 6.39 5.82
N PRO A 91 17.25 5.14 6.19
CA PRO A 91 18.18 4.01 6.04
C PRO A 91 18.22 3.50 4.60
N THR A 92 19.00 4.15 3.74
CA THR A 92 19.18 3.80 2.32
C THR A 92 19.59 2.34 2.10
N PHE A 93 20.27 1.72 3.08
CA PHE A 93 20.62 0.29 3.02
C PHE A 93 19.40 -0.67 3.13
N ILE A 94 18.23 -0.16 3.53
CA ILE A 94 16.97 -0.93 3.58
C ILE A 94 16.21 -0.76 2.25
N HIS A 95 15.82 0.48 1.90
CA HIS A 95 14.95 0.76 0.74
C HIS A 95 15.74 1.12 -0.54
N GLY A 96 17.05 1.34 -0.45
CA GLY A 96 17.93 1.62 -1.59
C GLY A 96 17.72 2.99 -2.24
N LEU A 97 16.83 3.84 -1.74
CA LEU A 97 16.57 5.18 -2.26
C LEU A 97 17.54 6.19 -1.66
N VAL A 98 18.03 7.12 -2.48
CA VAL A 98 18.82 8.28 -2.05
C VAL A 98 18.05 9.57 -2.34
N ALA A 99 18.51 10.69 -1.75
CA ALA A 99 17.82 11.98 -1.91
C ALA A 99 17.65 12.40 -3.37
N ASP A 100 18.63 12.08 -4.23
CA ASP A 100 18.59 12.41 -5.65
C ASP A 100 17.46 11.66 -6.40
N ASP A 101 17.07 10.46 -5.96
CA ASP A 101 15.95 9.70 -6.54
C ASP A 101 14.61 10.39 -6.33
N LEU A 102 14.49 11.20 -5.28
CA LEU A 102 13.25 11.88 -4.90
C LEU A 102 13.11 13.26 -5.53
N ILE A 103 14.13 13.75 -6.26
CA ILE A 103 14.08 15.06 -6.92
C ILE A 103 13.01 15.05 -8.00
N GLY A 104 12.03 15.95 -7.87
CA GLY A 104 10.90 16.07 -8.79
C GLY A 104 9.79 15.05 -8.57
N ALA A 105 9.88 14.22 -7.53
CA ALA A 105 8.76 13.39 -7.09
C ALA A 105 7.62 14.28 -6.56
N PRO A 106 6.35 13.89 -6.72
CA PRO A 106 5.23 14.61 -6.11
C PRO A 106 5.29 14.55 -4.59
N GLY A 107 4.83 15.60 -3.91
CA GLY A 107 4.53 15.51 -2.49
C GLY A 107 3.33 14.62 -2.22
N LEU A 108 3.20 14.09 -1.00
CA LEU A 108 2.07 13.23 -0.67
C LEU A 108 0.71 13.94 -0.87
N ALA A 109 0.64 15.25 -0.62
CA ALA A 109 -0.58 16.02 -0.84
C ALA A 109 -1.03 16.06 -2.31
N ASP A 110 -0.10 15.96 -3.25
CA ASP A 110 -0.40 16.00 -4.69
C ASP A 110 -1.06 14.72 -5.20
N ILE A 111 -0.84 13.61 -4.50
CA ILE A 111 -1.34 12.27 -4.87
C ILE A 111 -2.36 11.72 -3.88
N ALA A 112 -2.66 12.44 -2.81
CA ALA A 112 -3.52 11.95 -1.73
C ALA A 112 -4.94 11.63 -2.19
N ASP A 113 -5.53 12.46 -3.07
CA ASP A 113 -6.87 12.21 -3.62
C ASP A 113 -6.90 10.92 -4.46
N LEU A 114 -5.89 10.69 -5.32
CA LEU A 114 -5.73 9.46 -6.09
C LEU A 114 -5.60 8.24 -5.17
N LEU A 115 -4.69 8.32 -4.19
CA LEU A 115 -4.44 7.23 -3.25
C LEU A 115 -5.72 6.89 -2.47
N VAL A 116 -6.41 7.89 -1.91
CA VAL A 116 -7.62 7.68 -1.12
C VAL A 116 -8.77 7.11 -1.96
N ARG A 117 -8.97 7.59 -3.18
CA ARG A 117 -9.95 7.01 -4.12
C ARG A 117 -9.68 5.52 -4.33
N ASP A 118 -8.42 5.13 -4.51
CA ASP A 118 -8.04 3.74 -4.77
C ASP A 118 -8.12 2.85 -3.50
N LEU A 119 -8.00 3.44 -2.31
CA LEU A 119 -8.22 2.75 -1.03
C LEU A 119 -9.71 2.62 -0.68
N ALA A 120 -10.56 3.53 -1.17
CA ALA A 120 -11.97 3.61 -0.79
C ALA A 120 -12.76 2.36 -1.24
N GLY A 121 -13.59 1.82 -0.33
CA GLY A 121 -14.39 0.61 -0.58
C GLY A 121 -13.56 -0.69 -0.60
N ARG A 122 -12.30 -0.67 -0.18
CA ARG A 122 -11.41 -1.83 -0.14
C ARG A 122 -10.87 -2.08 1.26
N ALA A 123 -10.55 -3.35 1.56
CA ALA A 123 -9.72 -3.68 2.71
C ALA A 123 -8.24 -3.42 2.36
N VAL A 124 -7.56 -2.65 3.18
CA VAL A 124 -6.11 -2.40 3.02
C VAL A 124 -5.35 -3.64 3.42
N VAL A 125 -4.48 -4.13 2.54
CA VAL A 125 -3.67 -5.34 2.75
C VAL A 125 -2.19 -4.96 2.72
N ALA A 126 -1.41 -5.47 3.66
CA ALA A 126 0.05 -5.33 3.63
C ALA A 126 0.73 -6.51 4.36
N HIS A 127 2.04 -6.65 4.16
CA HIS A 127 2.85 -7.58 4.95
C HIS A 127 3.45 -6.85 6.15
N ASN A 128 2.91 -7.05 7.35
CA ASN A 128 3.02 -6.23 8.55
C ASN A 128 2.12 -4.95 8.49
N ALA A 129 0.86 -5.15 8.13
CA ALA A 129 -0.11 -4.07 7.88
C ALA A 129 -0.28 -3.03 9.00
N ARG A 130 0.21 -3.29 10.22
CA ARG A 130 0.28 -2.29 11.29
C ARG A 130 1.18 -1.12 10.94
N PHE A 131 2.29 -1.42 10.27
CA PHE A 131 3.27 -0.44 9.85
C PHE A 131 2.66 0.49 8.79
N ASP A 132 2.26 -0.06 7.65
CA ASP A 132 1.73 0.71 6.53
C ASP A 132 0.47 1.49 6.88
N VAL A 133 -0.48 0.84 7.56
CA VAL A 133 -1.71 1.49 8.02
C VAL A 133 -1.42 2.59 9.05
N GLY A 134 -0.37 2.44 9.87
CA GLY A 134 0.09 3.49 10.78
C GLY A 134 0.51 4.75 10.03
N PHE A 135 1.33 4.61 8.99
CA PHE A 135 1.76 5.72 8.14
C PHE A 135 0.59 6.33 7.36
N LEU A 136 -0.27 5.51 6.74
CA LEU A 136 -1.47 6.01 6.06
C LEU A 136 -2.38 6.80 7.00
N THR A 137 -2.62 6.30 8.22
CA THR A 137 -3.47 6.97 9.20
C THR A 137 -2.92 8.32 9.58
N GLN A 138 -1.63 8.41 9.87
CA GLN A 138 -0.99 9.66 10.25
C GLN A 138 -0.93 10.65 9.08
N ALA A 139 -0.47 10.20 7.93
CA ALA A 139 -0.22 11.04 6.77
C ALA A 139 -1.53 11.56 6.16
N LEU A 140 -2.48 10.67 5.83
CA LEU A 140 -3.76 11.04 5.24
C LEU A 140 -4.68 11.74 6.24
N GLY A 141 -4.56 11.40 7.53
CA GLY A 141 -5.27 12.11 8.60
C GLY A 141 -4.82 13.57 8.74
N SER A 142 -3.52 13.84 8.65
CA SER A 142 -2.98 15.22 8.70
C SER A 142 -3.35 16.06 7.48
N LEU A 143 -3.57 15.43 6.32
CA LEU A 143 -4.03 16.08 5.09
C LEU A 143 -5.57 16.25 5.05
N GLY A 144 -6.31 15.71 6.02
CA GLY A 144 -7.77 15.80 6.07
C GLY A 144 -8.52 14.79 5.20
N HIS A 145 -7.82 13.81 4.64
CA HIS A 145 -8.42 12.74 3.81
C HIS A 145 -8.96 11.57 4.63
N LEU A 146 -8.68 11.51 5.92
CA LEU A 146 -9.18 10.50 6.84
C LEU A 146 -9.80 11.16 8.06
N SER A 147 -11.04 10.79 8.41
CA SER A 147 -11.73 11.29 9.59
C SER A 147 -10.97 10.98 10.88
N ARG A 148 -10.92 11.94 11.80
CA ARG A 148 -10.20 11.80 13.06
C ARG A 148 -10.68 10.59 13.88
N GLY A 149 -9.74 9.75 14.29
CA GLY A 149 -10.01 8.56 15.09
C GLY A 149 -10.53 7.36 14.29
N ALA A 150 -10.67 7.49 12.97
CA ALA A 150 -11.03 6.37 12.12
C ALA A 150 -9.95 5.29 12.14
N ARG A 151 -10.38 4.03 12.05
CA ARG A 151 -9.48 2.87 12.00
C ARG A 151 -9.61 2.22 10.64
N ILE A 152 -8.59 2.35 9.82
CA ILE A 152 -8.52 1.76 8.49
C ILE A 152 -8.68 0.23 8.60
N PRO A 153 -9.68 -0.37 7.94
CA PRO A 153 -9.86 -1.83 7.88
C PRO A 153 -8.68 -2.48 7.17
N ARG A 154 -8.04 -3.46 7.83
CA ARG A 154 -6.82 -4.05 7.31
C ARG A 154 -6.81 -5.56 7.36
N VAL A 155 -6.08 -6.17 6.43
CA VAL A 155 -5.70 -7.58 6.39
C VAL A 155 -4.17 -7.65 6.40
N CYS A 156 -3.61 -8.46 7.29
CA CYS A 156 -2.18 -8.61 7.44
C CYS A 156 -1.72 -9.99 6.96
N THR A 157 -1.04 -10.05 5.81
CA THR A 157 -0.55 -11.32 5.26
C THR A 157 0.49 -11.99 6.17
N MET A 158 1.27 -11.21 6.92
CA MET A 158 2.20 -11.73 7.93
C MET A 158 1.49 -12.42 9.10
N GLU A 159 0.36 -11.87 9.56
CA GLU A 159 -0.44 -12.48 10.63
C GLU A 159 -1.14 -13.75 10.13
N LEU A 160 -1.68 -13.73 8.91
CA LEU A 160 -2.38 -14.84 8.26
C LEU A 160 -1.45 -16.02 7.93
N ALA A 161 -0.15 -15.79 7.74
CA ALA A 161 0.82 -16.83 7.42
C ALA A 161 0.73 -18.03 8.39
N ARG A 162 0.47 -17.79 9.68
CA ARG A 162 0.33 -18.83 10.70
C ARG A 162 -0.81 -19.83 10.41
N THR A 163 -1.84 -19.37 9.72
CA THR A 163 -3.04 -20.17 9.43
C THR A 163 -2.91 -20.91 8.11
N TYR A 164 -2.23 -20.31 7.12
CA TYR A 164 -2.34 -20.75 5.74
C TYR A 164 -1.08 -21.43 5.18
N ILE A 165 0.09 -21.21 5.77
CA ILE A 165 1.35 -21.79 5.30
C ILE A 165 2.20 -22.29 6.46
N VAL A 166 3.07 -23.27 6.18
CA VAL A 166 4.16 -23.69 7.07
C VAL A 166 5.41 -22.93 6.63
N THR A 167 5.95 -22.09 7.50
CA THR A 167 7.10 -21.23 7.21
C THR A 167 8.01 -21.09 8.43
N PRO A 168 9.35 -21.09 8.26
CA PRO A 168 10.29 -20.96 9.37
C PRO A 168 10.32 -19.53 9.96
N SER A 169 9.90 -18.53 9.21
CA SER A 169 9.77 -17.15 9.67
C SER A 169 8.61 -16.43 8.95
N ARG A 170 8.21 -15.28 9.48
CA ARG A 170 7.13 -14.48 8.88
C ARG A 170 7.64 -13.27 8.10
N ARG A 171 8.90 -13.29 7.65
CA ARG A 171 9.42 -12.30 6.71
C ARG A 171 8.78 -12.52 5.35
N LEU A 172 8.55 -11.44 4.60
CA LEU A 172 7.88 -11.50 3.29
C LEU A 172 8.54 -12.55 2.38
N VAL A 173 9.86 -12.46 2.19
CA VAL A 173 10.62 -13.41 1.35
C VAL A 173 10.37 -14.85 1.77
N THR A 174 10.51 -15.17 3.07
CA THR A 174 10.34 -16.53 3.59
C THR A 174 8.91 -17.04 3.44
N CYS A 175 7.91 -16.16 3.60
CA CYS A 175 6.51 -16.50 3.36
C CYS A 175 6.24 -16.77 1.88
N CYS A 176 6.82 -15.96 0.99
CA CYS A 176 6.69 -16.15 -0.46
C CYS A 176 7.33 -17.46 -0.92
N GLU A 177 8.54 -17.76 -0.47
CA GLU A 177 9.22 -19.05 -0.73
C GLU A 177 8.35 -20.24 -0.28
N ALA A 178 7.85 -20.20 0.95
CA ALA A 178 7.00 -21.26 1.52
C ALA A 178 5.65 -21.40 0.79
N ALA A 179 5.14 -20.31 0.20
CA ALA A 179 3.87 -20.27 -0.52
C ALA A 179 4.01 -20.54 -2.02
N GLY A 180 5.24 -20.62 -2.56
CA GLY A 180 5.49 -20.68 -4.01
C GLY A 180 5.10 -19.39 -4.74
N VAL A 181 5.18 -18.24 -4.08
CA VAL A 181 4.87 -16.93 -4.62
C VAL A 181 6.16 -16.28 -5.14
N PRO A 182 6.21 -15.88 -6.42
CA PRO A 182 7.37 -15.16 -6.93
C PRO A 182 7.52 -13.81 -6.20
N ILE A 183 8.77 -13.43 -5.93
CA ILE A 183 9.12 -12.12 -5.39
C ILE A 183 10.05 -11.43 -6.39
N GLY A 184 9.80 -10.16 -6.64
CA GLY A 184 10.61 -9.32 -7.51
C GLY A 184 11.85 -8.75 -6.81
N SER A 185 12.21 -7.52 -7.16
CA SER A 185 13.29 -6.79 -6.49
C SER A 185 12.87 -6.42 -5.07
N HIS A 186 13.37 -7.14 -4.09
CA HIS A 186 13.09 -6.86 -2.67
C HIS A 186 13.50 -5.43 -2.32
N HIS A 187 12.67 -4.73 -1.52
CA HIS A 187 12.76 -3.30 -1.23
C HIS A 187 12.46 -2.38 -2.44
N CYS A 188 11.54 -2.81 -3.29
CA CYS A 188 10.82 -1.96 -4.23
C CYS A 188 9.34 -2.07 -3.83
N ALA A 189 8.73 -0.99 -3.41
CA ALA A 189 7.38 -1.02 -2.83
C ALA A 189 6.34 -1.73 -3.73
N LEU A 190 6.41 -1.57 -5.04
CA LEU A 190 5.48 -2.25 -5.95
C LEU A 190 5.72 -3.77 -6.01
N ASP A 191 6.98 -4.21 -6.02
CA ASP A 191 7.30 -5.64 -6.07
C ASP A 191 6.89 -6.33 -4.77
N ASP A 192 7.09 -5.68 -3.61
CA ASP A 192 6.68 -6.20 -2.30
C ASP A 192 5.15 -6.16 -2.13
N ALA A 193 4.45 -5.17 -2.70
CA ALA A 193 2.98 -5.17 -2.80
C ALA A 193 2.47 -6.33 -3.69
N HIS A 194 3.10 -6.61 -4.83
CA HIS A 194 2.76 -7.76 -5.68
C HIS A 194 3.00 -9.10 -4.96
N ALA A 195 4.10 -9.23 -4.22
CA ALA A 195 4.40 -10.40 -3.41
C ALA A 195 3.33 -10.61 -2.32
N SER A 196 2.95 -9.54 -1.62
CA SER A 196 1.88 -9.55 -0.62
C SER A 196 0.52 -9.90 -1.22
N ALA A 197 0.21 -9.43 -2.44
CA ALA A 197 -0.98 -9.82 -3.19
C ALA A 197 -0.94 -11.31 -3.58
N GLY A 198 0.22 -11.83 -3.96
CA GLY A 198 0.44 -13.25 -4.21
C GLY A 198 0.17 -14.11 -2.98
N LEU A 199 0.67 -13.69 -1.83
CA LEU A 199 0.39 -14.37 -0.55
C LEU A 199 -1.11 -14.36 -0.22
N LEU A 200 -1.79 -13.23 -0.37
CA LEU A 200 -3.24 -13.15 -0.13
C LEU A 200 -4.00 -14.14 -1.04
N ARG A 201 -3.69 -14.17 -2.35
CA ARG A 201 -4.29 -15.14 -3.29
C ARG A 201 -4.03 -16.59 -2.88
N ARG A 202 -2.82 -16.91 -2.44
CA ARG A 202 -2.50 -18.25 -1.92
C ARG A 202 -3.36 -18.60 -0.70
N TYR A 203 -3.53 -17.66 0.23
CA TYR A 203 -4.36 -17.88 1.41
C TYR A 203 -5.84 -18.05 1.06
N MET A 204 -6.34 -17.28 0.09
CA MET A 204 -7.70 -17.45 -0.45
C MET A 204 -7.88 -18.84 -1.10
N SER A 205 -6.88 -19.35 -1.85
CA SER A 205 -6.92 -20.70 -2.43
C SER A 205 -6.98 -21.77 -1.36
N VAL A 206 -6.07 -21.71 -0.38
CA VAL A 206 -6.05 -22.66 0.73
C VAL A 206 -7.36 -22.62 1.53
N GLY A 207 -7.92 -21.43 1.78
CA GLY A 207 -9.22 -21.29 2.44
C GLY A 207 -10.35 -21.95 1.66
N ARG A 208 -10.39 -21.77 0.32
CA ARG A 208 -11.36 -22.46 -0.54
C ARG A 208 -11.19 -23.98 -0.51
N GLU A 209 -9.97 -24.48 -0.59
CA GLU A 209 -9.65 -25.92 -0.53
C GLU A 209 -10.10 -26.56 0.79
N ARG A 210 -10.05 -25.80 1.89
CA ARG A 210 -10.50 -26.23 3.23
C ARG A 210 -11.99 -26.02 3.46
N GLY A 211 -12.70 -25.30 2.55
CA GLY A 211 -14.11 -24.97 2.71
C GLY A 211 -14.40 -23.85 3.71
N ASP A 212 -13.38 -23.12 4.20
CA ASP A 212 -13.53 -22.04 5.18
C ASP A 212 -13.46 -20.63 4.56
N GLY A 213 -13.17 -20.50 3.25
CA GLY A 213 -13.18 -19.23 2.52
C GLY A 213 -12.33 -18.15 3.20
N PRO A 214 -12.73 -16.86 3.12
CA PRO A 214 -12.00 -15.76 3.78
C PRO A 214 -12.38 -15.57 5.25
N VAL A 215 -12.77 -16.61 5.96
CA VAL A 215 -13.26 -16.53 7.36
C VAL A 215 -12.26 -15.83 8.27
N ALA A 216 -10.95 -16.07 8.08
CA ALA A 216 -9.91 -15.48 8.92
C ALA A 216 -9.83 -13.96 8.87
N TRP A 217 -10.37 -13.30 7.83
CA TRP A 217 -10.42 -11.84 7.70
C TRP A 217 -11.79 -11.27 7.35
N SER A 218 -12.86 -12.06 7.51
CA SER A 218 -14.25 -11.65 7.24
C SER A 218 -14.63 -10.35 7.95
N ARG A 219 -14.22 -10.21 9.22
CA ARG A 219 -14.44 -8.97 10.00
C ARG A 219 -13.77 -7.74 9.38
N SER A 220 -12.61 -7.91 8.74
CA SER A 220 -11.95 -6.82 8.03
C SER A 220 -12.72 -6.43 6.78
N LEU A 221 -13.32 -7.39 6.06
CA LEU A 221 -14.18 -7.11 4.90
C LEU A 221 -15.49 -6.43 5.32
N GLU A 222 -16.15 -6.89 6.38
CA GLU A 222 -17.33 -6.25 6.97
C GLU A 222 -17.02 -4.80 7.39
N SER A 223 -15.88 -4.60 8.05
CA SER A 223 -15.43 -3.27 8.45
C SER A 223 -15.14 -2.38 7.24
N ALA A 224 -14.55 -2.92 6.17
CA ALA A 224 -14.24 -2.17 4.95
C ALA A 224 -15.52 -1.82 4.18
N ALA A 225 -16.50 -2.72 4.12
CA ALA A 225 -17.80 -2.47 3.52
C ALA A 225 -18.55 -1.30 4.18
N ALA A 226 -18.39 -1.14 5.50
CA ALA A 226 -19.02 -0.08 6.28
C ALA A 226 -18.13 1.18 6.42
N PHE A 227 -16.92 1.19 5.87
CA PHE A 227 -15.95 2.26 6.11
C PHE A 227 -16.17 3.46 5.21
N THR A 228 -16.66 4.55 5.79
CA THR A 228 -16.99 5.81 5.11
C THR A 228 -16.14 7.00 5.57
N ALA A 229 -15.01 6.72 6.22
CA ALA A 229 -14.17 7.77 6.82
C ALA A 229 -13.17 8.41 5.84
N TRP A 230 -13.10 7.94 4.58
CA TRP A 230 -12.31 8.53 3.52
C TRP A 230 -13.02 9.73 2.89
N THR A 231 -12.24 10.74 2.51
CA THR A 231 -12.70 11.89 1.71
C THR A 231 -11.66 12.23 0.66
N TRP A 232 -12.09 12.47 -0.59
CA TRP A 232 -11.22 12.86 -1.69
C TRP A 232 -11.94 13.78 -2.67
N ASP A 233 -11.18 14.45 -3.54
CA ASP A 233 -11.68 15.19 -4.68
C ASP A 233 -11.55 14.34 -5.94
N GLU A 234 -12.68 13.94 -6.53
CA GLU A 234 -12.69 13.05 -7.70
C GLU A 234 -12.01 13.70 -8.93
N ALA A 235 -12.06 15.02 -9.05
CA ALA A 235 -11.40 15.70 -10.15
C ALA A 235 -9.87 15.67 -10.00
N ALA A 236 -9.37 15.86 -8.77
CA ALA A 236 -7.94 15.77 -8.46
C ALA A 236 -7.42 14.32 -8.55
N ALA A 237 -8.25 13.35 -8.20
CA ALA A 237 -7.88 11.93 -8.26
C ALA A 237 -7.75 11.37 -9.70
N ARG A 238 -8.16 12.12 -10.74
CA ARG A 238 -8.07 11.71 -12.15
C ARG A 238 -6.86 12.29 -12.89
N THR A 239 -6.12 13.17 -12.25
CA THR A 239 -4.94 13.83 -12.85
C THR A 239 -3.65 13.10 -12.52
#